data_53dea837c2da95a740909669764a513e
#
_entry.id   53dea837c2da95a740909669764a513e
#
_cell.length_a   1.000
_cell.length_b   1.000
_cell.length_c   1.000
_cell.angle_alpha   90.00
_cell.angle_beta   90.00
_cell.angle_gamma   90.00
#
_symmetry.space_group_name_H-M   'P 1'
#
loop_
_entity.id
_entity.type
_entity.pdbx_description
1 polymer ?
#
loop_
_entity_poly.entity_id
_entity_poly.type
_entity_poly.pdbx_seq_one_letter_code
_entity_poly.pdbx_strand_id
1 'polypeptide(L)'
;MYKPLSKAIVITIVTALTLSACGKEREPIVPQSNPNPWADDYSAISGMANYKAWGTYNVHDPAAFKVGDTFYMYSTDAIYRENKEEAKAAGVPIGYIQVRKSKDLVNWEFAGWAFPEIPEEAVRHVRGNAGGEGATNIWAPYPVEYNGKYRLYYSVSAFAQSVSYLGLAESDSPEGPWELKGCVVKTDSTSRMNAIDASVVITEAGEHWMVYGSYFGGLFAVQLDPETGLTLKEGDQGHSIARRANGRKDNIEAPEIIYNPEQKKYYLFVSYDPLMTTYNVRVGRSDHPRGPFYDMFGADMKEETNNYPVLAHPYRFNDHPGWAGTAHCGVVSDNGKYYMMHQGRLSPGNQMMDLHVREIFWTAGGWPVVSPQRYAGIPTQSFIPSDFAGDWEIILIRDNKYERDLFAGQIVWGEGELRKNEVNVSVPYTFTADGKITGEQEGNWSYSHNDGLRIQLGESLIKGLIPHMGQDWENQKTTVLFTGLEEHGFSVWGKRVR
;
A
#
# COMPACT_ATOMS: atom_id res chain seq x y z
N MET A 1 -97.26 -22.40 6.79
CA MET A 1 -95.97 -22.98 6.37
C MET A 1 -94.85 -22.04 6.87
N TYR A 2 -94.28 -22.40 7.99
CA TYR A 2 -93.18 -21.65 8.64
C TYR A 2 -91.90 -22.33 8.34
N LYS A 3 -90.88 -21.56 7.86
CA LYS A 3 -89.49 -21.97 7.80
C LYS A 3 -88.70 -21.18 8.88
N PRO A 4 -87.91 -21.84 9.67
CA PRO A 4 -87.18 -21.22 10.76
C PRO A 4 -85.90 -20.52 10.27
N LEU A 5 -85.59 -19.34 10.87
CA LEU A 5 -84.34 -18.62 10.71
C LEU A 5 -83.22 -19.35 11.46
N SER A 6 -82.17 -19.63 10.74
CA SER A 6 -80.87 -20.05 11.31
C SER A 6 -80.10 -18.90 11.84
N LYS A 7 -79.73 -18.87 13.10
CA LYS A 7 -78.80 -17.93 13.72
C LYS A 7 -77.33 -18.26 13.28
N ALA A 8 -76.71 -17.38 12.59
CA ALA A 8 -75.29 -17.44 12.34
C ALA A 8 -74.55 -16.94 13.59
N ILE A 9 -73.72 -17.80 14.15
CA ILE A 9 -72.75 -17.44 15.21
C ILE A 9 -71.51 -16.88 14.52
N VAL A 10 -71.25 -15.58 14.75
CA VAL A 10 -70.00 -14.96 14.33
C VAL A 10 -68.97 -15.27 15.40
N ILE A 11 -68.00 -16.14 15.08
CA ILE A 11 -66.82 -16.38 15.91
C ILE A 11 -65.79 -15.37 15.48
N THR A 12 -65.54 -14.35 16.31
CA THR A 12 -64.43 -13.41 16.13
C THR A 12 -63.15 -14.11 16.59
N ILE A 13 -62.37 -14.54 15.62
CA ILE A 13 -60.98 -15.05 15.88
C ILE A 13 -60.10 -13.83 16.08
N VAL A 14 -59.73 -13.52 17.30
CA VAL A 14 -58.68 -12.56 17.61
C VAL A 14 -57.33 -13.27 17.35
N THR A 15 -56.76 -13.02 16.20
CA THR A 15 -55.39 -13.46 15.89
C THR A 15 -54.43 -12.51 16.60
N ALA A 16 -53.91 -12.95 17.73
CA ALA A 16 -52.78 -12.29 18.37
C ALA A 16 -51.55 -12.45 17.45
N LEU A 17 -51.19 -11.40 16.73
CA LEU A 17 -49.91 -11.28 16.09
C LEU A 17 -48.83 -11.13 17.18
N THR A 18 -48.27 -12.23 17.61
CA THR A 18 -47.00 -12.23 18.31
C THR A 18 -45.94 -11.83 17.28
N LEU A 19 -45.50 -10.58 17.34
CA LEU A 19 -44.28 -10.14 16.70
C LEU A 19 -43.11 -10.88 17.37
N SER A 20 -42.84 -12.09 16.88
CA SER A 20 -41.58 -12.75 17.14
C SER A 20 -40.51 -11.93 16.39
N ALA A 21 -39.83 -11.07 17.11
CA ALA A 21 -38.57 -10.50 16.66
C ALA A 21 -37.58 -11.66 16.59
N CYS A 22 -37.68 -12.42 15.50
CA CYS A 22 -36.65 -13.38 15.14
C CYS A 22 -35.42 -12.52 14.78
N GLY A 23 -34.59 -12.27 15.77
CA GLY A 23 -33.21 -11.88 15.50
C GLY A 23 -32.66 -12.98 14.60
N LYS A 24 -32.47 -12.67 13.30
CA LYS A 24 -31.70 -13.56 12.45
C LYS A 24 -30.36 -13.70 13.16
N GLU A 25 -30.13 -14.89 13.74
CA GLU A 25 -28.76 -15.27 14.09
C GLU A 25 -27.95 -14.99 12.82
N ARG A 26 -26.95 -14.13 12.95
CA ARG A 26 -26.01 -13.89 11.86
C ARG A 26 -25.43 -15.25 11.50
N GLU A 27 -25.57 -15.65 10.25
CA GLU A 27 -24.83 -16.80 9.76
C GLU A 27 -23.35 -16.58 10.08
N PRO A 28 -22.67 -17.56 10.67
CA PRO A 28 -21.25 -17.45 10.91
C PRO A 28 -20.59 -17.11 9.57
N ILE A 29 -19.79 -16.04 9.55
CA ILE A 29 -19.02 -15.67 8.37
C ILE A 29 -18.11 -16.86 8.10
N VAL A 30 -18.45 -17.64 7.09
CA VAL A 30 -17.60 -18.72 6.61
C VAL A 30 -16.36 -18.02 6.04
N PRO A 31 -15.17 -18.25 6.61
CA PRO A 31 -13.95 -17.73 6.00
C PRO A 31 -13.98 -18.19 4.54
N GLN A 32 -13.91 -17.26 3.59
CA GLN A 32 -13.63 -17.68 2.22
C GLN A 32 -12.37 -18.51 2.32
N SER A 33 -12.42 -19.72 1.81
CA SER A 33 -11.25 -20.59 1.70
C SER A 33 -10.34 -19.97 0.63
N ASN A 34 -9.74 -18.86 1.00
CA ASN A 34 -8.63 -18.34 0.26
C ASN A 34 -7.55 -19.40 0.41
N PRO A 35 -7.11 -20.04 -0.69
CA PRO A 35 -5.93 -20.85 -0.59
C PRO A 35 -4.85 -19.88 -0.17
N ASN A 36 -4.63 -19.81 1.13
CA ASN A 36 -3.65 -18.92 1.65
C ASN A 36 -2.30 -19.50 1.29
N PRO A 37 -1.65 -19.04 0.20
CA PRO A 37 -0.26 -19.33 0.01
C PRO A 37 0.56 -18.69 1.16
N TRP A 38 -0.09 -17.97 2.04
CA TRP A 38 0.43 -16.96 2.93
C TRP A 38 0.33 -17.36 4.41
N ALA A 39 0.55 -18.57 4.73
CA ALA A 39 1.03 -18.89 6.07
C ALA A 39 2.37 -18.22 6.34
N ASP A 40 2.68 -17.17 5.54
CA ASP A 40 3.93 -16.44 5.55
C ASP A 40 5.18 -17.36 5.43
N ASP A 41 4.95 -18.57 4.91
CA ASP A 41 5.99 -19.55 4.55
C ASP A 41 5.96 -19.76 3.03
N TYR A 42 6.89 -19.12 2.36
CA TYR A 42 7.04 -19.17 0.91
C TYR A 42 7.95 -20.29 0.42
N SER A 43 8.48 -21.13 1.31
CA SER A 43 9.46 -22.19 0.99
C SER A 43 8.98 -23.13 -0.12
N ALA A 44 7.67 -23.42 -0.15
CA ALA A 44 7.07 -24.29 -1.17
C ALA A 44 7.04 -23.67 -2.57
N ILE A 45 7.06 -22.35 -2.70
CA ILE A 45 6.90 -21.63 -3.98
C ILE A 45 8.07 -20.71 -4.33
N SER A 46 9.02 -20.48 -3.43
CA SER A 46 10.14 -19.53 -3.63
C SER A 46 11.16 -19.96 -4.69
N GLY A 47 11.20 -21.22 -5.06
CA GLY A 47 12.12 -21.71 -6.10
C GLY A 47 11.85 -21.08 -7.47
N MET A 48 12.91 -20.78 -8.23
CA MET A 48 12.83 -20.11 -9.54
C MET A 48 11.88 -20.80 -10.52
N ALA A 49 11.84 -22.13 -10.56
CA ALA A 49 10.95 -22.89 -11.42
C ALA A 49 9.45 -22.62 -11.16
N ASN A 50 9.12 -22.11 -9.97
CA ASN A 50 7.75 -21.84 -9.54
C ASN A 50 7.29 -20.41 -9.83
N TYR A 51 8.04 -19.62 -10.60
CA TYR A 51 7.77 -18.18 -10.83
C TYR A 51 6.32 -17.86 -11.23
N LYS A 52 5.65 -18.75 -11.94
CA LYS A 52 4.23 -18.58 -12.29
C LYS A 52 3.28 -18.75 -11.11
N ALA A 53 3.70 -19.43 -10.06
CA ALA A 53 2.92 -19.68 -8.85
C ALA A 53 3.26 -18.71 -7.70
N TRP A 54 4.16 -17.76 -7.91
CA TRP A 54 4.61 -16.86 -6.85
C TRP A 54 3.49 -15.96 -6.28
N GLY A 55 2.44 -15.70 -7.04
CA GLY A 55 1.33 -14.89 -6.54
C GLY A 55 1.79 -13.53 -6.04
N THR A 56 1.81 -13.31 -4.72
CA THR A 56 2.30 -12.07 -4.10
C THR A 56 3.81 -12.10 -3.76
N TYR A 57 4.48 -13.25 -3.90
CA TYR A 57 5.91 -13.38 -3.63
C TYR A 57 6.76 -12.72 -4.72
N ASN A 58 7.89 -12.12 -4.33
CA ASN A 58 8.78 -11.36 -5.23
C ASN A 58 8.06 -10.18 -5.89
N VAL A 59 7.41 -9.36 -5.09
CA VAL A 59 6.81 -8.09 -5.54
C VAL A 59 7.55 -6.92 -4.90
N HIS A 60 8.25 -6.14 -5.71
CA HIS A 60 8.99 -4.96 -5.32
C HIS A 60 8.44 -3.76 -6.09
N ASP A 61 8.26 -2.61 -5.43
CA ASP A 61 7.76 -1.37 -6.05
C ASP A 61 6.43 -1.57 -6.82
N PRO A 62 5.36 -2.07 -6.18
CA PRO A 62 4.13 -2.40 -6.89
C PRO A 62 3.36 -1.14 -7.30
N ALA A 63 2.96 -1.08 -8.56
CA ALA A 63 1.98 -0.11 -9.06
C ALA A 63 0.93 -0.82 -9.91
N ALA A 64 -0.33 -0.40 -9.81
CA ALA A 64 -1.42 -1.06 -10.51
C ALA A 64 -2.47 -0.08 -11.03
N PHE A 65 -3.23 -0.56 -12.00
CA PHE A 65 -4.46 0.08 -12.47
C PHE A 65 -5.51 -0.98 -12.78
N LYS A 66 -6.74 -0.56 -12.99
CA LYS A 66 -7.85 -1.46 -13.29
C LYS A 66 -8.35 -1.25 -14.72
N VAL A 67 -8.49 -2.34 -15.48
CA VAL A 67 -9.07 -2.35 -16.83
C VAL A 67 -10.28 -3.28 -16.83
N GLY A 68 -11.45 -2.73 -17.03
CA GLY A 68 -12.69 -3.49 -16.89
C GLY A 68 -12.86 -4.06 -15.49
N ASP A 69 -12.85 -5.37 -15.35
CA ASP A 69 -12.96 -6.09 -14.07
C ASP A 69 -11.61 -6.67 -13.57
N THR A 70 -10.52 -6.32 -14.24
CA THR A 70 -9.19 -6.90 -13.97
C THR A 70 -8.23 -5.83 -13.49
N PHE A 71 -7.56 -6.09 -12.37
CA PHE A 71 -6.42 -5.32 -11.90
C PHE A 71 -5.14 -5.87 -12.55
N TYR A 72 -4.32 -4.99 -13.08
CA TYR A 72 -3.00 -5.29 -13.60
C TYR A 72 -1.97 -4.60 -12.71
N MET A 73 -1.06 -5.38 -12.15
CA MET A 73 0.02 -4.90 -11.31
C MET A 73 1.36 -5.12 -12.02
N TYR A 74 2.18 -4.10 -11.97
CA TYR A 74 3.55 -4.11 -12.44
C TYR A 74 4.46 -3.96 -11.23
N SER A 75 5.55 -4.70 -11.22
CA SER A 75 6.50 -4.64 -10.12
C SER A 75 7.92 -4.90 -10.59
N THR A 76 8.89 -4.34 -9.89
CA THR A 76 10.29 -4.69 -10.07
C THR A 76 10.47 -6.17 -9.79
N ASP A 77 11.15 -6.87 -10.69
CA ASP A 77 11.59 -8.23 -10.44
C ASP A 77 12.88 -8.19 -9.60
N ALA A 78 12.78 -8.55 -8.34
CA ALA A 78 13.89 -8.52 -7.38
C ALA A 78 14.80 -9.76 -7.48
N ILE A 79 14.90 -10.41 -8.63
CA ILE A 79 15.86 -11.49 -8.87
C ILE A 79 17.27 -10.90 -8.92
N TYR A 80 18.05 -11.18 -7.89
CA TYR A 80 19.46 -10.79 -7.82
C TYR A 80 20.35 -11.63 -8.73
N ARG A 81 21.59 -11.21 -8.88
CA ARG A 81 22.53 -11.79 -9.83
C ARG A 81 22.66 -13.31 -9.69
N GLU A 82 22.77 -13.79 -8.49
CA GLU A 82 22.88 -15.21 -8.16
C GLU A 82 21.63 -15.98 -8.59
N ASN A 83 20.46 -15.41 -8.34
CA ASN A 83 19.18 -16.02 -8.70
C ASN A 83 18.95 -16.02 -10.19
N LYS A 84 19.46 -15.05 -10.94
CA LYS A 84 19.38 -15.03 -12.41
C LYS A 84 20.14 -16.22 -13.03
N GLU A 85 21.26 -16.59 -12.51
CA GLU A 85 22.00 -17.77 -12.98
C GLU A 85 21.26 -19.07 -12.61
N GLU A 86 20.65 -19.14 -11.43
CA GLU A 86 19.78 -20.25 -11.04
C GLU A 86 18.56 -20.35 -11.98
N ALA A 87 17.90 -19.23 -12.28
CA ALA A 87 16.79 -19.19 -13.21
C ALA A 87 17.17 -19.67 -14.60
N LYS A 88 18.31 -19.26 -15.13
CA LYS A 88 18.84 -19.74 -16.42
C LYS A 88 19.10 -21.24 -16.38
N ALA A 89 19.73 -21.74 -15.30
CA ALA A 89 20.01 -23.16 -15.14
C ALA A 89 18.72 -24.00 -15.07
N ALA A 90 17.65 -23.45 -14.51
CA ALA A 90 16.32 -24.05 -14.47
C ALA A 90 15.51 -23.89 -15.77
N GLY A 91 16.04 -23.21 -16.80
CA GLY A 91 15.35 -22.94 -18.04
C GLY A 91 14.20 -21.92 -17.90
N VAL A 92 14.22 -21.08 -16.86
CA VAL A 92 13.21 -20.05 -16.62
C VAL A 92 13.53 -18.82 -17.49
N PRO A 93 12.58 -18.32 -18.28
CA PRO A 93 12.76 -17.08 -19.03
C PRO A 93 13.00 -15.92 -18.04
N ILE A 94 13.94 -15.06 -18.33
CA ILE A 94 14.21 -13.85 -17.54
C ILE A 94 13.74 -12.65 -18.34
N GLY A 95 12.83 -11.89 -17.76
CA GLY A 95 12.40 -10.59 -18.23
C GLY A 95 12.59 -9.54 -17.15
N TYR A 96 12.08 -8.36 -17.39
CA TYR A 96 12.13 -7.22 -16.48
C TYR A 96 10.71 -6.66 -16.31
N ILE A 97 10.39 -6.20 -15.12
CA ILE A 97 9.07 -5.76 -14.69
C ILE A 97 8.04 -6.88 -14.83
N GLN A 98 7.76 -7.53 -13.72
CA GLN A 98 6.73 -8.57 -13.65
C GLN A 98 5.35 -7.94 -13.83
N VAL A 99 4.52 -8.58 -14.65
CA VAL A 99 3.11 -8.24 -14.83
C VAL A 99 2.27 -9.33 -14.18
N ARG A 100 1.40 -8.93 -13.28
CA ARG A 100 0.42 -9.82 -12.66
C ARG A 100 -0.98 -9.27 -12.83
N LYS A 101 -1.97 -10.15 -12.80
CA LYS A 101 -3.38 -9.77 -12.88
C LYS A 101 -4.20 -10.41 -11.77
N SER A 102 -5.25 -9.71 -11.35
CA SER A 102 -6.17 -10.15 -10.30
C SER A 102 -7.58 -9.66 -10.59
N LYS A 103 -8.59 -10.44 -10.13
CA LYS A 103 -10.00 -10.02 -10.13
C LYS A 103 -10.46 -9.48 -8.77
N ASP A 104 -9.68 -9.70 -7.73
CA ASP A 104 -10.11 -9.51 -6.35
C ASP A 104 -9.07 -8.83 -5.45
N LEU A 105 -7.89 -8.44 -5.99
CA LEU A 105 -6.77 -7.86 -5.25
C LEU A 105 -6.13 -8.82 -4.22
N VAL A 106 -6.56 -10.06 -4.18
CA VAL A 106 -6.09 -11.09 -3.24
C VAL A 106 -5.29 -12.16 -3.97
N ASN A 107 -5.89 -12.70 -5.04
CA ASN A 107 -5.30 -13.74 -5.86
C ASN A 107 -4.66 -13.12 -7.09
N TRP A 108 -3.35 -13.33 -7.25
CA TRP A 108 -2.56 -12.75 -8.32
C TRP A 108 -1.98 -13.83 -9.22
N GLU A 109 -2.22 -13.71 -10.51
CA GLU A 109 -1.72 -14.60 -11.55
C GLU A 109 -0.59 -13.92 -12.31
N PHE A 110 0.48 -14.66 -12.56
CA PHE A 110 1.56 -14.18 -13.41
C PHE A 110 1.09 -14.07 -14.87
N ALA A 111 1.21 -12.88 -15.46
CA ALA A 111 0.82 -12.59 -16.85
C ALA A 111 2.04 -12.50 -17.78
N GLY A 112 3.22 -12.17 -17.28
CA GLY A 112 4.43 -12.04 -18.08
C GLY A 112 5.45 -11.07 -17.52
N TRP A 113 6.40 -10.68 -18.34
CA TRP A 113 7.29 -9.54 -18.12
C TRP A 113 7.02 -8.48 -19.18
N ALA A 114 7.08 -7.20 -18.77
CA ALA A 114 6.88 -6.08 -19.70
C ALA A 114 8.03 -5.95 -20.71
N PHE A 115 9.26 -6.21 -20.28
CA PHE A 115 10.44 -6.03 -21.13
C PHE A 115 11.26 -7.33 -21.21
N PRO A 116 11.65 -7.77 -22.42
CA PRO A 116 12.57 -8.90 -22.58
C PRO A 116 14.02 -8.54 -22.26
N GLU A 117 14.38 -7.26 -22.40
CA GLU A 117 15.72 -6.73 -22.17
C GLU A 117 15.67 -5.29 -21.66
N ILE A 118 16.75 -4.80 -21.08
CA ILE A 118 16.85 -3.40 -20.66
C ILE A 118 17.08 -2.53 -21.92
N PRO A 119 16.29 -1.45 -22.12
CA PRO A 119 16.42 -0.59 -23.29
C PRO A 119 17.84 -0.05 -23.47
N GLU A 120 18.38 -0.21 -24.68
CA GLU A 120 19.78 0.09 -24.97
C GLU A 120 20.17 1.55 -24.71
N GLU A 121 19.25 2.49 -24.96
CA GLU A 121 19.48 3.92 -24.68
C GLU A 121 19.68 4.16 -23.18
N ALA A 122 18.84 3.52 -22.33
CA ALA A 122 18.98 3.61 -20.88
C ALA A 122 20.31 3.00 -20.41
N VAL A 123 20.70 1.84 -20.96
CA VAL A 123 21.99 1.20 -20.65
C VAL A 123 23.15 2.13 -21.01
N ARG A 124 23.15 2.71 -22.22
CA ARG A 124 24.20 3.65 -22.65
C ARG A 124 24.30 4.87 -21.73
N HIS A 125 23.14 5.47 -21.40
CA HIS A 125 23.13 6.65 -20.53
C HIS A 125 23.67 6.31 -19.13
N VAL A 126 23.13 5.29 -18.49
CA VAL A 126 23.49 4.94 -17.09
C VAL A 126 24.96 4.51 -17.01
N ARG A 127 25.39 3.55 -17.81
CA ARG A 127 26.79 3.08 -17.76
C ARG A 127 27.78 4.15 -18.19
N GLY A 128 27.42 4.98 -19.16
CA GLY A 128 28.26 6.10 -19.61
C GLY A 128 28.53 7.14 -18.53
N ASN A 129 27.61 7.36 -17.60
CA ASN A 129 27.71 8.36 -16.52
C ASN A 129 28.03 7.76 -15.15
N ALA A 130 27.94 6.43 -14.98
CA ALA A 130 28.23 5.73 -13.73
C ALA A 130 29.54 4.94 -13.74
N GLY A 131 30.48 5.31 -14.61
CA GLY A 131 31.78 4.65 -14.70
C GLY A 131 31.73 3.19 -15.18
N GLY A 132 30.73 2.83 -15.97
CA GLY A 132 30.49 1.48 -16.48
C GLY A 132 29.56 0.64 -15.63
N GLU A 133 29.16 1.13 -14.46
CA GLU A 133 28.30 0.43 -13.49
C GLU A 133 26.79 0.66 -13.78
N GLY A 134 25.94 -0.09 -13.12
CA GLY A 134 24.47 0.07 -13.16
C GLY A 134 23.82 -0.57 -14.38
N ALA A 135 22.56 -0.21 -14.61
CA ALA A 135 21.71 -0.75 -15.67
C ALA A 135 21.67 -2.30 -15.66
N THR A 136 21.50 -2.88 -14.49
CA THR A 136 21.43 -4.36 -14.30
C THR A 136 20.00 -4.86 -14.18
N ASN A 137 19.02 -3.94 -13.98
CA ASN A 137 17.62 -4.23 -13.86
C ASN A 137 16.79 -3.02 -14.34
N ILE A 138 15.47 -3.21 -14.50
CA ILE A 138 14.48 -2.14 -14.65
C ILE A 138 13.70 -2.07 -13.35
N TRP A 139 13.51 -0.84 -12.80
CA TRP A 139 12.92 -0.60 -11.50
C TRP A 139 11.66 0.24 -11.58
N ALA A 140 10.86 0.16 -10.49
CA ALA A 140 9.76 1.04 -10.15
C ALA A 140 8.89 1.43 -11.36
N PRO A 141 8.12 0.48 -11.88
CA PRO A 141 7.21 0.71 -12.99
C PRO A 141 6.00 1.52 -12.54
N TYR A 142 5.47 2.37 -13.42
CA TYR A 142 4.20 3.04 -13.18
C TYR A 142 3.29 2.99 -14.42
N PRO A 143 2.17 2.28 -14.35
CA PRO A 143 1.23 2.15 -15.47
C PRO A 143 0.20 3.29 -15.48
N VAL A 144 -0.18 3.76 -16.65
CA VAL A 144 -1.25 4.74 -16.86
C VAL A 144 -2.08 4.33 -18.05
N GLU A 145 -3.41 4.40 -17.93
CA GLU A 145 -4.30 4.32 -19.08
C GLU A 145 -4.68 5.73 -19.54
N TYR A 146 -4.55 5.99 -20.83
CA TYR A 146 -4.97 7.25 -21.43
C TYR A 146 -5.40 7.06 -22.89
N ASN A 147 -6.62 7.47 -23.21
CA ASN A 147 -7.19 7.42 -24.57
C ASN A 147 -7.13 6.02 -25.21
N GLY A 148 -7.36 4.96 -24.42
CA GLY A 148 -7.33 3.57 -24.89
C GLY A 148 -5.94 3.03 -25.16
N LYS A 149 -4.91 3.74 -24.78
CA LYS A 149 -3.51 3.29 -24.76
C LYS A 149 -3.04 3.09 -23.33
N TYR A 150 -2.06 2.20 -23.17
CA TYR A 150 -1.42 1.94 -21.90
C TYR A 150 0.01 2.47 -21.94
N ARG A 151 0.37 3.30 -20.99
CA ARG A 151 1.70 3.86 -20.82
C ARG A 151 2.37 3.20 -19.62
N LEU A 152 3.62 2.83 -19.76
CA LEU A 152 4.42 2.27 -18.68
C LEU A 152 5.68 3.11 -18.52
N TYR A 153 5.74 3.88 -17.44
CA TYR A 153 6.95 4.58 -17.00
C TYR A 153 7.85 3.59 -16.29
N TYR A 154 9.16 3.66 -16.52
CA TYR A 154 10.12 2.71 -15.97
C TYR A 154 11.45 3.36 -15.68
N SER A 155 12.19 2.84 -14.71
CA SER A 155 13.45 3.40 -14.26
C SER A 155 14.62 2.45 -14.51
N VAL A 156 15.71 2.96 -15.04
CA VAL A 156 17.00 2.26 -15.13
C VAL A 156 18.06 3.12 -14.45
N SER A 157 18.80 2.56 -13.50
CA SER A 157 19.69 3.34 -12.65
C SER A 157 20.97 2.60 -12.28
N ALA A 158 21.91 3.33 -11.70
CA ALA A 158 23.03 2.79 -10.95
C ALA A 158 22.73 2.89 -9.45
N PHE A 159 22.72 1.75 -8.75
CA PHE A 159 22.35 1.68 -7.33
C PHE A 159 23.23 2.62 -6.48
N ALA A 160 22.60 3.33 -5.54
CA ALA A 160 23.24 4.31 -4.65
C ALA A 160 23.88 5.53 -5.36
N GLN A 161 23.51 5.80 -6.62
CA GLN A 161 23.93 6.96 -7.39
C GLN A 161 22.72 7.72 -7.92
N SER A 162 22.87 8.99 -8.26
CA SER A 162 21.85 9.81 -8.94
C SER A 162 21.89 9.66 -10.48
N VAL A 163 22.51 8.63 -10.98
CA VAL A 163 22.67 8.36 -12.42
C VAL A 163 21.55 7.47 -12.89
N SER A 164 20.55 8.04 -13.56
CA SER A 164 19.32 7.35 -13.88
C SER A 164 18.69 7.77 -15.20
N TYR A 165 17.85 6.90 -15.72
CA TYR A 165 17.05 7.08 -16.92
C TYR A 165 15.62 6.65 -16.62
N LEU A 166 14.71 7.61 -16.61
CA LEU A 166 13.28 7.37 -16.50
C LEU A 166 12.71 7.39 -17.92
N GLY A 167 12.25 6.25 -18.39
CA GLY A 167 11.75 6.05 -19.74
C GLY A 167 10.25 5.80 -19.79
N LEU A 168 9.71 5.86 -21.00
CA LEU A 168 8.31 5.60 -21.33
C LEU A 168 8.22 4.50 -22.39
N ALA A 169 7.31 3.56 -22.18
CA ALA A 169 6.83 2.63 -23.17
C ALA A 169 5.31 2.71 -23.29
N GLU A 170 4.76 2.37 -24.45
CA GLU A 170 3.32 2.40 -24.74
C GLU A 170 2.85 1.09 -25.39
N SER A 171 1.62 0.70 -25.12
CA SER A 171 1.00 -0.52 -25.70
C SER A 171 -0.49 -0.31 -25.93
N ASP A 172 -1.05 -1.13 -26.83
CA ASP A 172 -2.50 -1.28 -27.03
C ASP A 172 -3.14 -2.27 -26.04
N SER A 173 -2.31 -2.97 -25.25
CA SER A 173 -2.75 -3.95 -24.26
C SER A 173 -2.03 -3.78 -22.93
N PRO A 174 -2.71 -3.99 -21.78
CA PRO A 174 -2.02 -3.93 -20.48
C PRO A 174 -0.96 -5.04 -20.29
N GLU A 175 -0.95 -6.06 -21.11
CA GLU A 175 0.07 -7.12 -21.09
C GLU A 175 1.18 -6.91 -22.12
N GLY A 176 1.14 -5.82 -22.90
CA GLY A 176 2.07 -5.53 -23.98
C GLY A 176 1.60 -6.13 -25.32
N PRO A 177 2.47 -6.20 -26.35
CA PRO A 177 3.88 -5.81 -26.31
C PRO A 177 4.07 -4.30 -26.13
N TRP A 178 5.18 -3.91 -25.49
CA TRP A 178 5.51 -2.52 -25.15
C TRP A 178 6.46 -1.91 -26.17
N GLU A 179 6.07 -0.77 -26.74
CA GLU A 179 6.88 0.01 -27.67
C GLU A 179 7.57 1.15 -26.91
N LEU A 180 8.89 1.26 -27.01
CA LEU A 180 9.66 2.32 -26.37
C LEU A 180 9.34 3.67 -27.00
N LYS A 181 9.04 4.68 -26.19
CA LYS A 181 8.72 6.06 -26.62
C LYS A 181 9.85 7.05 -26.33
N GLY A 182 10.83 6.67 -25.52
CA GLY A 182 12.01 7.47 -25.23
C GLY A 182 12.17 7.86 -23.78
N CYS A 183 13.06 8.82 -23.57
CA CYS A 183 13.41 9.36 -22.26
C CYS A 183 12.41 10.41 -21.79
N VAL A 184 11.89 10.28 -20.58
CA VAL A 184 11.08 11.31 -19.94
C VAL A 184 11.98 12.28 -19.16
N VAL A 185 12.78 11.75 -18.23
CA VAL A 185 13.77 12.49 -17.46
C VAL A 185 15.02 11.63 -17.31
N LYS A 186 16.19 12.23 -17.38
CA LYS A 186 17.46 11.55 -17.06
C LYS A 186 18.33 12.41 -16.17
N THR A 187 19.11 11.76 -15.34
CA THR A 187 20.02 12.38 -14.38
C THR A 187 21.40 11.77 -14.44
N ASP A 188 22.38 12.52 -13.99
CA ASP A 188 23.77 12.13 -13.86
C ASP A 188 24.33 12.55 -12.49
N SER A 189 25.61 12.34 -12.25
CA SER A 189 26.26 12.63 -10.96
C SER A 189 26.26 14.14 -10.59
N THR A 190 25.92 15.03 -11.53
CA THR A 190 25.83 16.49 -11.31
C THR A 190 24.39 16.95 -11.06
N SER A 191 23.42 16.07 -11.28
CA SER A 191 21.99 16.35 -11.12
C SER A 191 21.61 16.52 -9.66
N ARG A 192 20.61 17.38 -9.41
CA ARG A 192 20.12 17.73 -8.07
C ARG A 192 19.06 16.73 -7.56
N MET A 193 18.64 15.79 -8.38
CA MET A 193 17.63 14.78 -8.11
C MET A 193 18.05 13.44 -8.72
N ASN A 194 17.26 12.43 -8.47
CA ASN A 194 17.40 11.09 -9.06
C ASN A 194 16.16 10.74 -9.90
N ALA A 195 16.31 10.48 -11.19
CA ALA A 195 15.20 10.22 -12.11
C ALA A 195 14.73 8.76 -12.05
N ILE A 196 14.13 8.37 -10.93
CA ILE A 196 13.46 7.08 -10.73
C ILE A 196 12.13 7.27 -9.97
N ASP A 197 11.38 6.21 -9.79
CA ASP A 197 10.17 6.13 -8.98
C ASP A 197 9.06 7.10 -9.47
N ALA A 198 8.64 6.94 -10.72
CA ALA A 198 7.57 7.76 -11.27
C ALA A 198 6.20 7.38 -10.71
N SER A 199 5.35 8.38 -10.48
CA SER A 199 3.91 8.23 -10.34
C SER A 199 3.20 9.36 -11.11
N VAL A 200 2.08 9.08 -11.75
CA VAL A 200 1.40 10.02 -12.66
C VAL A 200 -0.05 10.19 -12.26
N VAL A 201 -0.49 11.44 -12.22
CA VAL A 201 -1.89 11.79 -12.02
C VAL A 201 -2.40 12.62 -13.19
N ILE A 202 -3.62 12.32 -13.64
CA ILE A 202 -4.35 13.09 -14.64
C ILE A 202 -5.38 13.93 -13.91
N THR A 203 -5.34 15.24 -14.11
CA THR A 203 -6.30 16.16 -13.48
C THR A 203 -7.65 16.15 -14.20
N GLU A 204 -8.68 16.66 -13.56
CA GLU A 204 -10.00 16.85 -14.18
C GLU A 204 -9.96 17.79 -15.39
N ALA A 205 -8.96 18.68 -15.46
CA ALA A 205 -8.72 19.56 -16.60
C ALA A 205 -7.93 18.88 -17.74
N GLY A 206 -7.55 17.61 -17.58
CA GLY A 206 -6.76 16.87 -18.58
C GLY A 206 -5.27 17.15 -18.55
N GLU A 207 -4.74 17.84 -17.54
CA GLU A 207 -3.30 17.99 -17.35
C GLU A 207 -2.72 16.70 -16.80
N HIS A 208 -1.56 16.30 -17.33
CA HIS A 208 -0.79 15.17 -16.82
C HIS A 208 0.38 15.66 -15.98
N TRP A 209 0.49 15.19 -14.76
CA TRP A 209 1.57 15.51 -13.85
C TRP A 209 2.25 14.25 -13.38
N MET A 210 3.57 14.21 -13.52
CA MET A 210 4.42 13.16 -12.95
C MET A 210 5.13 13.70 -11.72
N VAL A 211 5.09 12.91 -10.66
CA VAL A 211 5.96 13.05 -9.50
C VAL A 211 7.01 11.94 -9.54
N TYR A 212 8.24 12.23 -9.15
CA TYR A 212 9.33 11.27 -9.20
C TYR A 212 10.46 11.67 -8.27
N GLY A 213 11.35 10.77 -7.98
CA GLY A 213 12.56 11.05 -7.21
C GLY A 213 12.84 10.03 -6.12
N SER A 214 14.11 9.91 -5.78
CA SER A 214 14.59 9.02 -4.73
C SER A 214 15.89 9.57 -4.17
N TYR A 215 15.94 9.82 -2.87
CA TYR A 215 17.10 10.40 -2.19
C TYR A 215 17.60 11.71 -2.88
N PHE A 216 18.87 12.02 -2.83
CA PHE A 216 19.64 13.02 -3.60
C PHE A 216 19.02 14.42 -3.83
N GLY A 217 18.07 14.86 -3.19
CA GLY A 217 17.41 16.16 -3.39
C GLY A 217 15.91 16.06 -3.28
N GLY A 218 15.43 14.85 -2.95
CA GLY A 218 14.02 14.58 -2.69
C GLY A 218 13.19 14.36 -3.95
N LEU A 219 11.94 14.79 -3.86
CA LEU A 219 10.92 14.51 -4.86
C LEU A 219 10.58 15.74 -5.68
N PHE A 220 10.28 15.52 -6.95
CA PHE A 220 10.02 16.55 -7.95
C PHE A 220 8.69 16.30 -8.65
N ALA A 221 8.05 17.37 -9.11
CA ALA A 221 6.89 17.32 -9.98
C ALA A 221 7.21 17.96 -11.33
N VAL A 222 6.84 17.31 -12.43
CA VAL A 222 6.99 17.79 -13.79
C VAL A 222 5.69 17.58 -14.57
N GLN A 223 5.34 18.53 -15.43
CA GLN A 223 4.18 18.42 -16.29
C GLN A 223 4.53 17.61 -17.55
N LEU A 224 3.62 16.68 -17.90
CA LEU A 224 3.74 15.86 -19.09
C LEU A 224 2.83 16.38 -20.20
N ASP A 225 3.23 16.17 -21.44
CA ASP A 225 2.39 16.33 -22.62
C ASP A 225 1.40 15.16 -22.68
N PRO A 226 0.08 15.41 -22.65
CA PRO A 226 -0.93 14.36 -22.69
C PRO A 226 -0.83 13.47 -23.94
N GLU A 227 -0.45 14.03 -25.09
CA GLU A 227 -0.40 13.27 -26.35
C GLU A 227 0.79 12.31 -26.39
N THR A 228 1.96 12.74 -25.94
CA THR A 228 3.19 11.95 -26.03
C THR A 228 3.53 11.19 -24.73
N GLY A 229 3.05 11.65 -23.58
CA GLY A 229 3.43 11.14 -22.26
C GLY A 229 4.85 11.51 -21.82
N LEU A 230 5.58 12.26 -22.62
CA LEU A 230 6.89 12.82 -22.30
C LEU A 230 6.73 14.16 -21.57
N THR A 231 7.83 14.82 -21.17
CA THR A 231 7.74 16.15 -20.54
C THR A 231 7.14 17.18 -21.49
N LEU A 232 6.19 17.99 -21.00
CA LEU A 232 5.51 19.03 -21.79
C LEU A 232 6.51 20.01 -22.43
N LYS A 233 7.58 20.31 -21.74
CA LYS A 233 8.71 21.08 -22.24
C LYS A 233 9.94 20.20 -22.27
N GLU A 234 10.55 20.07 -23.43
CA GLU A 234 11.75 19.25 -23.61
C GLU A 234 12.86 19.65 -22.61
N GLY A 235 13.42 18.64 -21.92
CA GLY A 235 14.48 18.82 -20.93
C GLY A 235 14.01 19.39 -19.58
N ASP A 236 12.70 19.58 -19.38
CA ASP A 236 12.18 19.99 -18.07
C ASP A 236 12.35 18.87 -17.06
N GLN A 237 12.98 19.19 -15.94
CA GLN A 237 13.14 18.28 -14.80
C GLN A 237 12.18 18.62 -13.65
N GLY A 238 11.29 19.60 -13.86
CA GLY A 238 10.30 20.00 -12.87
C GLY A 238 10.87 20.77 -11.69
N HIS A 239 10.11 20.75 -10.58
CA HIS A 239 10.46 21.46 -9.36
C HIS A 239 10.28 20.59 -8.12
N SER A 240 11.03 20.89 -7.06
CA SER A 240 10.97 20.15 -5.80
C SER A 240 9.61 20.31 -5.11
N ILE A 241 9.04 19.20 -4.62
CA ILE A 241 7.76 19.14 -3.90
C ILE A 241 7.86 18.52 -2.51
N ALA A 242 8.89 17.71 -2.24
CA ALA A 242 9.12 17.14 -0.93
C ALA A 242 10.60 16.83 -0.73
N ARG A 243 11.07 16.97 0.51
CA ARG A 243 12.45 16.69 0.93
C ARG A 243 12.48 16.16 2.36
N ARG A 244 13.56 15.49 2.73
CA ARG A 244 13.79 15.07 4.10
C ARG A 244 15.28 15.12 4.42
N ALA A 245 15.69 16.15 5.15
CA ALA A 245 17.07 16.37 5.54
C ALA A 245 17.46 15.65 6.82
N ASN A 246 17.17 14.37 6.96
CA ASN A 246 17.74 13.61 8.04
C ASN A 246 18.84 12.68 7.50
N GLY A 247 20.06 12.98 7.80
CA GLY A 247 21.20 12.20 7.35
C GLY A 247 21.67 12.56 5.94
N ARG A 248 22.38 11.64 5.32
CA ARG A 248 22.99 11.87 4.01
C ARG A 248 21.97 11.58 2.90
N LYS A 249 21.76 12.57 2.01
CA LYS A 249 21.06 12.42 0.75
C LYS A 249 19.52 12.29 0.83
N ASP A 250 18.85 13.08 1.66
CA ASP A 250 17.38 13.19 1.67
C ASP A 250 16.69 11.82 1.69
N ASN A 251 16.64 11.15 2.80
CA ASN A 251 16.12 9.78 2.96
C ASN A 251 14.58 9.68 2.75
N ILE A 252 14.14 10.01 1.52
CA ILE A 252 12.77 10.03 1.01
C ILE A 252 12.79 9.53 -0.44
N GLU A 253 11.81 8.70 -0.82
CA GLU A 253 11.67 8.18 -2.18
C GLU A 253 10.24 7.69 -2.46
N ALA A 254 10.06 7.06 -3.63
CA ALA A 254 8.83 6.35 -4.00
C ALA A 254 7.56 7.21 -3.84
N PRO A 255 7.46 8.36 -4.51
CA PRO A 255 6.23 9.14 -4.46
C PRO A 255 5.10 8.42 -5.18
N GLU A 256 3.92 8.41 -4.57
CA GLU A 256 2.67 8.02 -5.18
C GLU A 256 1.68 9.17 -5.07
N ILE A 257 1.14 9.63 -6.19
CA ILE A 257 0.19 10.74 -6.22
C ILE A 257 -1.19 10.29 -6.69
N ILE A 258 -2.20 10.58 -5.90
CA ILE A 258 -3.60 10.34 -6.25
C ILE A 258 -4.46 11.59 -6.07
N TYR A 259 -5.56 11.65 -6.80
CA TYR A 259 -6.64 12.61 -6.53
C TYR A 259 -7.81 11.91 -5.85
N ASN A 260 -8.28 12.48 -4.74
CA ASN A 260 -9.51 12.03 -4.10
C ASN A 260 -10.64 13.05 -4.39
N PRO A 261 -11.64 12.70 -5.21
CA PRO A 261 -12.69 13.61 -5.62
C PRO A 261 -13.65 13.98 -4.47
N GLU A 262 -13.83 13.13 -3.47
CA GLU A 262 -14.66 13.43 -2.29
C GLU A 262 -14.02 14.51 -1.41
N GLN A 263 -12.70 14.41 -1.23
CA GLN A 263 -11.91 15.37 -0.45
C GLN A 263 -11.46 16.57 -1.29
N LYS A 264 -11.56 16.49 -2.62
CA LYS A 264 -11.06 17.48 -3.59
C LYS A 264 -9.61 17.86 -3.34
N LYS A 265 -8.76 16.85 -3.08
CA LYS A 265 -7.35 17.00 -2.76
C LYS A 265 -6.51 15.98 -3.51
N TYR A 266 -5.29 16.39 -3.81
CA TYR A 266 -4.22 15.50 -4.22
C TYR A 266 -3.48 15.02 -2.97
N TYR A 267 -3.20 13.73 -2.89
CA TYR A 267 -2.43 13.11 -1.81
C TYR A 267 -1.12 12.59 -2.38
N LEU A 268 -0.04 12.97 -1.73
CA LEU A 268 1.30 12.50 -2.04
C LEU A 268 1.75 11.55 -0.94
N PHE A 269 1.74 10.26 -1.23
CA PHE A 269 2.34 9.24 -0.37
C PHE A 269 3.83 9.19 -0.68
N VAL A 270 4.64 9.01 0.34
CA VAL A 270 6.10 8.96 0.23
C VAL A 270 6.65 7.88 1.14
N SER A 271 7.82 7.36 0.80
CA SER A 271 8.51 6.36 1.60
C SER A 271 9.74 6.97 2.26
N TYR A 272 9.85 6.73 3.56
CA TYR A 272 10.96 7.19 4.40
C TYR A 272 11.82 6.02 4.87
N ASP A 273 13.07 6.29 5.15
CA ASP A 273 14.03 5.39 5.78
C ASP A 273 14.51 4.22 4.87
N PRO A 274 15.47 3.41 5.30
CA PRO A 274 16.05 2.37 4.45
C PRO A 274 15.07 1.25 4.10
N LEU A 275 15.01 0.92 2.84
CA LEU A 275 14.09 -0.05 2.22
C LEU A 275 14.18 -1.48 2.81
N MET A 276 15.29 -1.84 3.46
CA MET A 276 15.49 -3.18 4.01
C MET A 276 14.96 -3.33 5.44
N THR A 277 14.76 -2.22 6.15
CA THR A 277 14.48 -2.23 7.59
C THR A 277 13.29 -1.34 7.94
N THR A 278 13.53 -0.09 8.27
CA THR A 278 12.54 0.86 8.81
C THR A 278 11.72 1.58 7.75
N TYR A 279 11.74 1.12 6.52
CA TYR A 279 10.98 1.68 5.40
C TYR A 279 9.51 1.84 5.75
N ASN A 280 8.98 3.07 5.63
CA ASN A 280 7.66 3.42 6.13
C ASN A 280 6.94 4.43 5.22
N VAL A 281 5.61 4.44 5.25
CA VAL A 281 4.77 5.30 4.41
C VAL A 281 4.27 6.50 5.18
N ARG A 282 4.46 7.68 4.59
CA ARG A 282 3.93 8.98 5.04
C ARG A 282 3.05 9.58 3.94
N VAL A 283 2.26 10.59 4.30
CA VAL A 283 1.41 11.26 3.31
C VAL A 283 1.24 12.75 3.61
N GLY A 284 1.27 13.55 2.54
CA GLY A 284 0.86 14.95 2.55
C GLY A 284 -0.26 15.19 1.54
N ARG A 285 -0.91 16.35 1.59
CA ARG A 285 -1.99 16.72 0.66
C ARG A 285 -1.85 18.13 0.11
N SER A 286 -2.44 18.36 -1.07
CA SER A 286 -2.41 19.62 -1.80
C SER A 286 -3.71 19.88 -2.55
N ASP A 287 -3.95 21.15 -2.90
CA ASP A 287 -5.00 21.54 -3.86
C ASP A 287 -4.57 21.34 -5.33
N HIS A 288 -3.26 21.15 -5.57
CA HIS A 288 -2.71 20.98 -6.92
C HIS A 288 -1.72 19.83 -6.98
N PRO A 289 -1.63 19.10 -8.12
CA PRO A 289 -0.69 17.99 -8.28
C PRO A 289 0.78 18.43 -8.23
N ARG A 290 1.05 19.71 -8.47
CA ARG A 290 2.38 20.30 -8.38
C ARG A 290 2.75 20.81 -6.98
N GLY A 291 1.90 20.58 -5.98
CA GLY A 291 2.07 21.10 -4.63
C GLY A 291 1.70 22.59 -4.48
N PRO A 292 2.04 23.25 -3.34
CA PRO A 292 2.76 22.65 -2.23
C PRO A 292 1.97 21.57 -1.51
N PHE A 293 2.65 20.54 -1.02
CA PHE A 293 2.04 19.48 -0.21
C PHE A 293 2.30 19.77 1.27
N TYR A 294 1.23 19.63 2.06
CA TYR A 294 1.28 19.84 3.50
C TYR A 294 0.92 18.56 4.23
N ASP A 295 1.61 18.31 5.32
CA ASP A 295 1.29 17.22 6.24
C ASP A 295 0.07 17.55 7.11
N MET A 296 -0.34 16.64 8.00
CA MET A 296 -1.55 16.83 8.81
C MET A 296 -1.42 17.95 9.85
N PHE A 297 -0.22 18.43 10.15
CA PHE A 297 0.05 19.54 11.04
C PHE A 297 0.31 20.86 10.29
N GLY A 298 0.24 20.83 8.96
CA GLY A 298 0.44 22.00 8.10
C GLY A 298 1.89 22.31 7.79
N ALA A 299 2.83 21.40 8.07
CA ALA A 299 4.21 21.54 7.63
C ALA A 299 4.32 21.27 6.11
N ASP A 300 5.01 22.16 5.37
CA ASP A 300 5.34 21.93 3.96
C ASP A 300 6.32 20.76 3.86
N MET A 301 6.00 19.78 3.04
CA MET A 301 6.86 18.61 2.86
C MET A 301 8.25 18.92 2.31
N LYS A 302 8.51 20.16 1.86
CA LYS A 302 9.86 20.63 1.49
C LYS A 302 10.70 21.13 2.68
N GLU A 303 10.12 21.29 3.87
CA GLU A 303 10.78 21.88 5.04
C GLU A 303 11.74 20.93 5.76
N GLU A 304 12.09 19.82 5.16
CA GLU A 304 13.11 18.90 5.67
C GLU A 304 12.81 18.36 7.07
N THR A 305 11.53 18.20 7.43
CA THR A 305 11.06 17.63 8.69
C THR A 305 10.50 16.21 8.49
N ASN A 306 10.19 15.55 9.59
CA ASN A 306 9.35 14.36 9.52
C ASN A 306 7.90 14.80 9.28
N ASN A 307 7.23 14.19 8.29
CA ASN A 307 5.85 14.48 7.97
C ASN A 307 4.91 13.40 8.52
N TYR A 308 3.69 13.78 8.78
CA TYR A 308 2.64 12.96 9.37
C TYR A 308 1.34 13.07 8.56
N PRO A 309 0.49 12.02 8.53
CA PRO A 309 0.51 10.83 9.37
C PRO A 309 1.52 9.77 8.92
N VAL A 310 1.85 8.85 9.85
CA VAL A 310 2.53 7.58 9.56
C VAL A 310 1.46 6.54 9.25
N LEU A 311 1.42 6.03 8.03
CA LEU A 311 0.40 5.06 7.61
C LEU A 311 0.81 3.61 7.84
N ALA A 312 2.04 3.28 7.52
CA ALA A 312 2.63 1.96 7.71
C ALA A 312 4.09 2.11 8.12
N HIS A 313 4.55 1.23 8.98
CA HIS A 313 5.91 1.13 9.46
C HIS A 313 6.16 -0.34 9.83
N PRO A 314 7.37 -0.84 9.93
CA PRO A 314 7.63 -2.18 10.42
C PRO A 314 6.82 -2.52 11.68
N TYR A 315 6.18 -3.68 11.65
CA TYR A 315 5.24 -4.08 12.69
C TYR A 315 5.26 -5.58 12.93
N ARG A 316 4.76 -5.98 14.09
CA ARG A 316 4.56 -7.37 14.48
C ARG A 316 3.32 -7.53 15.34
N PHE A 317 2.41 -8.38 14.91
CA PHE A 317 1.34 -8.89 15.76
C PHE A 317 1.87 -10.11 16.52
N ASN A 318 1.72 -10.09 17.84
CA ASN A 318 2.03 -11.16 18.80
C ASN A 318 3.21 -12.07 18.37
N ASP A 319 3.00 -13.37 18.25
CA ASP A 319 4.05 -14.38 18.00
C ASP A 319 4.54 -14.43 16.55
N HIS A 320 4.02 -13.58 15.66
CA HIS A 320 4.49 -13.52 14.28
C HIS A 320 5.91 -12.95 14.20
N PRO A 321 6.76 -13.40 13.28
CA PRO A 321 8.11 -12.85 13.10
C PRO A 321 8.14 -11.35 12.84
N GLY A 322 7.11 -10.81 12.19
CA GLY A 322 6.96 -9.41 11.84
C GLY A 322 7.32 -9.09 10.40
N TRP A 323 7.00 -7.86 10.02
CA TRP A 323 7.22 -7.31 8.69
C TRP A 323 8.13 -6.09 8.74
N ALA A 324 9.18 -6.11 7.92
CA ALA A 324 10.12 -5.03 7.71
C ALA A 324 9.96 -4.44 6.31
N GLY A 325 10.53 -3.27 6.06
CA GLY A 325 10.57 -2.68 4.73
C GLY A 325 9.18 -2.42 4.12
N THR A 326 8.23 -1.94 4.92
CA THR A 326 6.79 -1.87 4.61
C THR A 326 6.40 -0.58 3.91
N ALA A 327 7.02 -0.27 2.77
CA ALA A 327 6.73 0.95 2.00
C ALA A 327 6.90 0.73 0.49
N HIS A 328 7.24 1.76 -0.26
CA HIS A 328 7.14 1.88 -1.70
C HIS A 328 5.73 1.49 -2.15
N CYS A 329 4.79 2.39 -1.91
CA CYS A 329 3.39 2.07 -2.18
C CYS A 329 2.92 2.63 -3.52
N GLY A 330 2.07 1.86 -4.19
CA GLY A 330 1.14 2.32 -5.21
C GLY A 330 -0.27 2.32 -4.65
N VAL A 331 -1.17 3.12 -5.22
CA VAL A 331 -2.58 3.18 -4.81
C VAL A 331 -3.48 2.92 -6.01
N VAL A 332 -4.38 1.96 -5.87
CA VAL A 332 -5.42 1.71 -6.86
C VAL A 332 -6.81 1.96 -6.26
N SER A 333 -7.72 2.51 -7.06
CA SER A 333 -9.10 2.73 -6.65
C SER A 333 -10.06 1.84 -7.43
N ASP A 334 -11.14 1.41 -6.76
CA ASP A 334 -12.23 0.66 -7.36
C ASP A 334 -13.56 0.97 -6.66
N ASN A 335 -14.55 1.43 -7.43
CA ASN A 335 -15.89 1.71 -6.92
C ASN A 335 -15.92 2.60 -5.65
N GLY A 336 -15.09 3.64 -5.63
CA GLY A 336 -14.98 4.58 -4.49
C GLY A 336 -14.14 4.07 -3.32
N LYS A 337 -13.65 2.85 -3.36
CA LYS A 337 -12.68 2.32 -2.43
C LYS A 337 -11.27 2.52 -2.93
N TYR A 338 -10.32 2.61 -2.02
CA TYR A 338 -8.90 2.78 -2.31
C TYR A 338 -8.10 1.68 -1.62
N TYR A 339 -7.08 1.21 -2.31
CA TYR A 339 -6.21 0.14 -1.83
C TYR A 339 -4.76 0.57 -1.99
N MET A 340 -4.04 0.59 -0.88
CA MET A 340 -2.59 0.77 -0.88
C MET A 340 -1.92 -0.58 -1.09
N MET A 341 -1.12 -0.67 -2.13
CA MET A 341 -0.25 -1.81 -2.39
C MET A 341 1.17 -1.42 -2.00
N HIS A 342 1.84 -2.22 -1.21
CA HIS A 342 3.22 -1.97 -0.84
C HIS A 342 3.96 -3.29 -0.64
N GLN A 343 5.26 -3.21 -0.68
CA GLN A 343 6.10 -4.36 -0.36
C GLN A 343 6.23 -4.55 1.14
N GLY A 344 6.55 -5.76 1.57
CA GLY A 344 6.94 -6.10 2.92
C GLY A 344 7.93 -7.25 2.89
N ARG A 345 8.82 -7.32 3.88
CA ARG A 345 9.79 -8.40 4.04
C ARG A 345 9.48 -9.14 5.32
N LEU A 346 9.33 -10.45 5.23
CA LEU A 346 9.15 -11.27 6.42
C LEU A 346 10.44 -11.24 7.26
N SER A 347 10.32 -10.80 8.50
CA SER A 347 11.45 -10.71 9.44
C SER A 347 11.70 -12.06 10.13
N PRO A 348 12.94 -12.37 10.60
CA PRO A 348 14.19 -11.74 10.18
C PRO A 348 14.73 -12.35 8.89
N GLY A 349 15.41 -11.56 8.08
CA GLY A 349 16.32 -12.08 7.06
C GLY A 349 15.73 -12.52 5.73
N ASN A 350 14.43 -12.35 5.46
CA ASN A 350 13.90 -12.54 4.12
C ASN A 350 14.25 -11.33 3.23
N GLN A 351 15.04 -11.58 2.20
CA GLN A 351 15.44 -10.55 1.26
C GLN A 351 14.38 -10.28 0.17
N MET A 352 13.52 -11.25 -0.08
CA MET A 352 12.43 -11.12 -1.06
C MET A 352 11.29 -10.31 -0.46
N MET A 353 10.60 -9.60 -1.31
CA MET A 353 9.47 -8.77 -0.93
C MET A 353 8.16 -9.45 -1.29
N ASP A 354 7.21 -9.31 -0.39
CA ASP A 354 5.86 -9.82 -0.55
C ASP A 354 4.88 -8.66 -0.70
N LEU A 355 3.92 -8.81 -1.59
CA LEU A 355 2.87 -7.82 -1.80
C LEU A 355 1.94 -7.76 -0.59
N HIS A 356 1.77 -6.59 -0.04
CA HIS A 356 0.70 -6.27 0.89
C HIS A 356 -0.31 -5.35 0.19
N VAL A 357 -1.54 -5.77 0.13
CA VAL A 357 -2.67 -4.91 -0.26
C VAL A 357 -3.43 -4.54 0.99
N ARG A 358 -3.69 -3.25 1.24
CA ARG A 358 -4.43 -2.75 2.39
C ARG A 358 -5.55 -1.82 1.94
N GLU A 359 -6.76 -2.04 2.42
CA GLU A 359 -7.85 -1.09 2.19
C GLU A 359 -7.52 0.23 2.89
N ILE A 360 -7.71 1.34 2.18
CA ILE A 360 -7.55 2.70 2.71
C ILE A 360 -8.92 3.19 3.15
N PHE A 361 -8.98 3.74 4.36
CA PHE A 361 -10.13 4.44 4.89
C PHE A 361 -9.79 5.92 5.08
N TRP A 362 -10.81 6.77 5.12
CA TRP A 362 -10.63 8.20 5.27
C TRP A 362 -11.19 8.66 6.62
N THR A 363 -10.35 9.32 7.40
CA THR A 363 -10.78 9.94 8.67
C THR A 363 -11.74 11.11 8.41
N ALA A 364 -12.46 11.55 9.42
CA ALA A 364 -13.33 12.75 9.32
C ALA A 364 -12.54 14.03 8.92
N GLY A 365 -11.23 14.06 9.20
CA GLY A 365 -10.33 15.15 8.77
C GLY A 365 -9.82 15.01 7.33
N GLY A 366 -10.27 13.97 6.60
CA GLY A 366 -9.87 13.70 5.22
C GLY A 366 -8.44 13.16 5.09
N TRP A 367 -7.89 12.55 6.14
CA TRP A 367 -6.59 11.87 6.08
C TRP A 367 -6.77 10.39 5.87
N PRO A 368 -5.95 9.74 5.02
CA PRO A 368 -6.01 8.32 4.83
C PRO A 368 -5.48 7.57 6.06
N VAL A 369 -6.03 6.40 6.30
CA VAL A 369 -5.53 5.36 7.21
C VAL A 369 -5.71 4.01 6.53
N VAL A 370 -4.88 3.03 6.88
CA VAL A 370 -4.90 1.73 6.21
C VAL A 370 -5.30 0.61 7.17
N SER A 371 -5.92 -0.42 6.62
CA SER A 371 -6.23 -1.64 7.37
C SER A 371 -4.97 -2.21 8.04
N PRO A 372 -5.04 -2.65 9.31
CA PRO A 372 -3.92 -3.28 10.00
C PRO A 372 -3.49 -4.61 9.38
N GLN A 373 -4.39 -5.24 8.62
CA GLN A 373 -4.17 -6.55 8.00
C GLN A 373 -4.24 -6.43 6.48
N ARG A 374 -3.62 -7.38 5.79
CA ARG A 374 -3.72 -7.50 4.33
C ARG A 374 -5.16 -7.73 3.91
N TYR A 375 -5.57 -7.14 2.81
CA TYR A 375 -6.91 -7.26 2.25
C TYR A 375 -7.21 -8.72 1.86
N ALA A 376 -8.39 -9.18 2.21
CA ALA A 376 -8.84 -10.56 1.99
C ALA A 376 -10.22 -10.66 1.30
N GLY A 377 -10.73 -9.55 0.76
CA GLY A 377 -12.02 -9.55 0.07
C GLY A 377 -13.23 -9.74 1.00
N ILE A 378 -13.06 -9.58 2.32
CA ILE A 378 -14.13 -9.80 3.29
C ILE A 378 -15.10 -8.63 3.25
N PRO A 379 -16.41 -8.89 3.03
CA PRO A 379 -17.41 -7.83 2.97
C PRO A 379 -17.51 -7.06 4.29
N THR A 380 -17.68 -5.74 4.17
CA THR A 380 -17.98 -4.88 5.31
C THR A 380 -19.37 -5.18 5.85
N GLN A 381 -19.56 -5.10 7.16
CA GLN A 381 -20.84 -5.21 7.84
C GLN A 381 -21.08 -4.04 8.79
N SER A 382 -22.33 -3.83 9.20
CA SER A 382 -22.64 -2.91 10.29
C SER A 382 -22.23 -3.50 11.62
N PHE A 383 -21.71 -2.68 12.53
CA PHE A 383 -21.26 -3.09 13.85
C PHE A 383 -22.25 -2.65 14.93
N ILE A 384 -22.26 -3.40 16.02
CA ILE A 384 -22.94 -3.06 17.28
C ILE A 384 -21.92 -3.15 18.43
N PRO A 385 -22.16 -2.50 19.57
CA PRO A 385 -21.18 -2.49 20.67
C PRO A 385 -20.67 -3.88 21.09
N SER A 386 -21.50 -4.90 21.09
CA SER A 386 -21.06 -6.26 21.45
C SER A 386 -20.03 -6.87 20.51
N ASP A 387 -19.87 -6.35 19.28
CA ASP A 387 -18.87 -6.84 18.33
C ASP A 387 -17.44 -6.48 18.77
N PHE A 388 -17.30 -5.54 19.69
CA PHE A 388 -16.00 -5.04 20.17
C PHE A 388 -15.55 -5.67 21.49
N ALA A 389 -16.46 -6.31 22.24
CA ALA A 389 -16.06 -7.03 23.44
C ALA A 389 -15.21 -8.26 23.09
N GLY A 390 -14.11 -8.47 23.81
CA GLY A 390 -13.18 -9.57 23.60
C GLY A 390 -11.72 -9.16 23.69
N ASP A 391 -10.82 -10.06 23.30
CA ASP A 391 -9.39 -9.84 23.36
C ASP A 391 -8.89 -9.21 22.07
N TRP A 392 -8.01 -8.23 22.20
CA TRP A 392 -7.46 -7.42 21.12
C TRP A 392 -5.95 -7.37 21.17
N GLU A 393 -5.35 -7.27 20.01
CA GLU A 393 -3.99 -6.82 19.82
C GLU A 393 -4.01 -5.42 19.21
N ILE A 394 -3.37 -4.44 19.88
CA ILE A 394 -3.33 -3.06 19.42
C ILE A 394 -1.89 -2.66 19.15
N ILE A 395 -1.65 -2.04 18.02
CA ILE A 395 -0.36 -1.43 17.64
C ILE A 395 -0.56 0.07 17.47
N LEU A 396 0.31 0.85 18.11
CA LEU A 396 0.51 2.24 17.78
C LEU A 396 1.71 2.34 16.82
N ILE A 397 1.45 2.69 15.57
CA ILE A 397 2.46 2.75 14.50
C ILE A 397 3.28 4.02 14.62
N ARG A 398 4.30 3.99 15.46
CA ARG A 398 5.22 5.11 15.69
C ARG A 398 6.39 5.10 14.73
N ASP A 399 6.96 6.28 14.48
CA ASP A 399 8.28 6.41 13.87
C ASP A 399 9.34 6.14 14.95
N ASN A 400 9.65 4.91 15.14
CA ASN A 400 10.72 4.54 16.05
C ASN A 400 12.02 5.20 15.57
N LYS A 401 12.81 5.72 16.51
CA LYS A 401 14.07 6.38 16.19
C LYS A 401 14.93 5.47 15.35
N TYR A 402 15.17 5.92 14.13
CA TYR A 402 16.15 5.31 13.27
C TYR A 402 17.54 5.71 13.81
N GLU A 403 18.22 4.77 14.46
CA GLU A 403 19.51 5.02 15.10
C GLU A 403 20.70 4.71 14.19
N ARG A 404 20.42 4.13 13.02
CA ARG A 404 21.46 3.78 12.05
C ARG A 404 21.47 4.78 10.92
N ASP A 405 22.54 5.55 10.79
CA ASP A 405 22.78 6.40 9.62
C ASP A 405 23.22 5.52 8.42
N LEU A 406 22.26 4.69 7.97
CA LEU A 406 22.47 3.78 6.85
C LEU A 406 21.82 4.36 5.61
N PHE A 407 22.62 4.73 4.66
CA PHE A 407 22.19 4.93 3.30
C PHE A 407 21.79 3.56 2.70
N ALA A 408 20.76 3.52 1.83
CA ALA A 408 20.24 2.27 1.27
C ALA A 408 21.32 1.34 0.68
N GLY A 409 22.42 1.90 0.16
CA GLY A 409 23.57 1.16 -0.35
C GLY A 409 24.58 0.66 0.70
N GLN A 410 24.37 0.99 1.97
CA GLN A 410 25.24 0.54 3.07
C GLN A 410 24.63 -0.64 3.84
N ILE A 411 23.42 -1.04 3.50
CA ILE A 411 22.79 -2.21 4.08
C ILE A 411 23.41 -3.43 3.41
N VAL A 412 24.18 -4.15 4.19
CA VAL A 412 24.71 -5.45 3.75
C VAL A 412 23.54 -6.43 3.70
N TRP A 413 23.34 -7.07 2.56
CA TRP A 413 22.34 -8.11 2.40
C TRP A 413 22.54 -9.20 3.47
N GLY A 414 21.51 -9.44 4.27
CA GLY A 414 21.57 -10.38 5.38
C GLY A 414 21.57 -9.73 6.77
N GLU A 415 21.80 -8.43 6.90
CA GLU A 415 21.68 -7.69 8.17
C GLU A 415 20.27 -7.11 8.39
N GLY A 416 19.24 -7.69 7.77
CA GLY A 416 17.87 -7.22 7.78
C GLY A 416 17.10 -7.47 9.07
N GLU A 417 17.77 -7.84 10.18
CA GLU A 417 17.11 -7.94 11.46
C GLU A 417 16.71 -6.56 11.99
N LEU A 418 15.41 -6.38 12.20
CA LEU A 418 14.88 -5.24 12.92
C LEU A 418 15.35 -5.28 14.37
N ARG A 419 15.90 -4.18 14.86
CA ARG A 419 16.15 -4.02 16.28
C ARG A 419 14.82 -3.82 17.01
N LYS A 420 14.78 -4.11 18.30
CA LYS A 420 13.57 -4.00 19.12
C LYS A 420 12.89 -2.62 19.02
N ASN A 421 13.66 -1.56 18.85
CA ASN A 421 13.18 -0.19 18.69
C ASN A 421 12.84 0.22 17.23
N GLU A 422 13.04 -0.67 16.28
CA GLU A 422 12.76 -0.43 14.85
C GLU A 422 11.45 -1.09 14.39
N VAL A 423 10.78 -1.84 15.27
CA VAL A 423 9.52 -2.55 14.99
C VAL A 423 8.44 -2.16 16.01
N ASN A 424 7.25 -1.90 15.52
CA ASN A 424 6.07 -1.67 16.34
C ASN A 424 5.42 -3.01 16.68
N VAL A 425 5.35 -3.35 17.95
CA VAL A 425 4.83 -4.64 18.44
C VAL A 425 3.45 -4.44 19.05
N SER A 426 2.54 -5.37 18.76
CA SER A 426 1.20 -5.36 19.35
C SER A 426 1.23 -5.53 20.88
N VAL A 427 0.30 -4.87 21.52
CA VAL A 427 0.05 -4.95 22.94
C VAL A 427 -1.32 -5.60 23.16
N PRO A 428 -1.43 -6.63 24.02
CA PRO A 428 -2.69 -7.29 24.30
C PRO A 428 -3.57 -6.45 25.23
N TYR A 429 -4.86 -6.37 24.90
CA TYR A 429 -5.92 -5.73 25.70
C TYR A 429 -7.18 -6.57 25.68
N THR A 430 -7.96 -6.50 26.74
CA THR A 430 -9.32 -7.07 26.78
C THR A 430 -10.34 -5.93 26.86
N PHE A 431 -11.28 -5.91 25.94
CA PHE A 431 -12.42 -4.99 25.95
C PHE A 431 -13.61 -5.72 26.58
N THR A 432 -14.06 -5.25 27.73
CA THR A 432 -15.17 -5.84 28.46
C THR A 432 -16.52 -5.32 27.94
N ALA A 433 -17.57 -6.08 28.11
CA ALA A 433 -18.92 -5.72 27.62
C ALA A 433 -19.50 -4.45 28.29
N ASP A 434 -19.00 -4.07 29.46
CA ASP A 434 -19.38 -2.85 30.19
C ASP A 434 -18.54 -1.62 29.79
N GLY A 435 -17.73 -1.71 28.72
CA GLY A 435 -17.02 -0.59 28.14
C GLY A 435 -15.65 -0.30 28.78
N LYS A 436 -15.08 -1.22 29.54
CA LYS A 436 -13.74 -1.09 30.09
C LYS A 436 -12.70 -1.76 29.22
N ILE A 437 -11.47 -1.28 29.32
CA ILE A 437 -10.27 -1.88 28.74
C ILE A 437 -9.35 -2.30 29.87
N THR A 438 -8.85 -3.53 29.83
CA THR A 438 -7.81 -4.04 30.72
C THR A 438 -6.64 -4.58 29.91
N GLY A 439 -5.44 -4.53 30.47
CA GLY A 439 -4.20 -4.94 29.81
C GLY A 439 -3.00 -4.19 30.34
N GLU A 440 -2.05 -3.82 29.47
CA GLU A 440 -0.88 -3.04 29.87
C GLU A 440 -1.27 -1.66 30.47
N GLN A 441 -2.35 -1.09 29.98
CA GLN A 441 -2.97 0.12 30.53
C GLN A 441 -4.47 -0.13 30.71
N GLU A 442 -5.03 0.39 31.79
CA GLU A 442 -6.48 0.40 32.00
C GLU A 442 -7.10 1.55 31.19
N GLY A 443 -8.36 1.36 30.77
CA GLY A 443 -9.04 2.36 30.00
C GLY A 443 -10.52 2.06 29.78
N ASN A 444 -11.09 2.79 28.83
CA ASN A 444 -12.48 2.63 28.45
C ASN A 444 -12.62 2.63 26.93
N TRP A 445 -13.66 1.98 26.45
CA TRP A 445 -14.05 2.04 25.06
C TRP A 445 -15.54 2.31 24.90
N SER A 446 -15.91 2.87 23.77
CA SER A 446 -17.30 3.03 23.36
C SER A 446 -17.41 3.00 21.85
N TYR A 447 -18.55 2.55 21.38
CA TYR A 447 -18.89 2.57 19.96
C TYR A 447 -20.26 3.19 19.74
N SER A 448 -20.37 4.08 18.78
CA SER A 448 -21.64 4.52 18.22
C SER A 448 -21.51 4.58 16.68
N HIS A 449 -22.61 4.41 15.99
CA HIS A 449 -22.63 4.48 14.53
C HIS A 449 -22.14 5.84 13.98
N ASN A 450 -22.41 6.91 14.73
CA ASN A 450 -22.08 8.29 14.32
C ASN A 450 -20.64 8.67 14.66
N ASP A 451 -20.10 8.18 15.78
CA ASP A 451 -18.79 8.61 16.27
C ASP A 451 -17.69 7.59 16.00
N GLY A 452 -18.04 6.39 15.49
CA GLY A 452 -17.10 5.29 15.35
C GLY A 452 -16.70 4.68 16.69
N LEU A 453 -15.62 3.92 16.68
CA LEU A 453 -15.01 3.37 17.87
C LEU A 453 -14.12 4.42 18.55
N ARG A 454 -14.24 4.52 19.88
CA ARG A 454 -13.38 5.35 20.73
C ARG A 454 -12.70 4.47 21.76
N ILE A 455 -11.42 4.70 21.98
CA ILE A 455 -10.65 4.05 23.04
C ILE A 455 -9.91 5.10 23.86
N GLN A 456 -9.87 4.91 25.15
CA GLN A 456 -9.03 5.68 26.06
C GLN A 456 -8.09 4.72 26.77
N LEU A 457 -6.79 4.94 26.66
CA LEU A 457 -5.74 4.16 27.32
C LEU A 457 -4.90 5.14 28.15
N GLY A 458 -4.97 5.01 29.47
CA GLY A 458 -4.40 6.01 30.37
C GLY A 458 -4.97 7.40 30.10
N GLU A 459 -4.11 8.38 29.80
CA GLU A 459 -4.50 9.76 29.46
C GLU A 459 -4.83 9.95 27.98
N SER A 460 -4.45 9.02 27.11
CA SER A 460 -4.64 9.15 25.66
C SER A 460 -6.06 8.77 25.23
N LEU A 461 -6.76 9.71 24.62
CA LEU A 461 -8.09 9.51 24.05
C LEU A 461 -8.03 9.49 22.51
N ILE A 462 -8.30 8.34 21.90
CA ILE A 462 -8.30 8.15 20.47
C ILE A 462 -9.75 8.02 19.97
N LYS A 463 -10.13 8.88 19.04
CA LYS A 463 -11.49 8.99 18.52
C LYS A 463 -11.55 8.69 17.04
N GLY A 464 -12.74 8.31 16.57
CA GLY A 464 -12.99 8.13 15.13
C GLY A 464 -12.22 6.96 14.54
N LEU A 465 -11.91 5.94 15.36
CA LEU A 465 -11.39 4.69 14.84
C LEU A 465 -12.44 4.03 13.97
N ILE A 466 -12.00 3.55 12.81
CA ILE A 466 -12.85 2.99 11.76
C ILE A 466 -12.82 1.47 11.85
N PRO A 467 -13.90 0.83 12.35
CA PRO A 467 -13.98 -0.61 12.39
C PRO A 467 -14.32 -1.18 11.02
N HIS A 468 -13.77 -2.32 10.71
CA HIS A 468 -14.06 -3.09 9.49
C HIS A 468 -13.83 -4.58 9.71
N MET A 469 -14.37 -5.38 8.81
CA MET A 469 -14.08 -6.81 8.79
C MET A 469 -12.82 -7.09 8.01
N GLY A 470 -12.03 -8.05 8.46
CA GLY A 470 -10.85 -8.49 7.76
C GLY A 470 -10.39 -9.88 8.17
N GLN A 471 -9.27 -10.29 7.60
CA GLN A 471 -8.60 -11.55 7.91
C GLN A 471 -7.52 -11.31 8.96
N ASP A 472 -7.57 -12.06 10.05
CA ASP A 472 -6.40 -12.25 10.92
C ASP A 472 -5.48 -13.26 10.21
N TRP A 473 -4.47 -12.77 9.52
CA TRP A 473 -3.59 -13.62 8.72
C TRP A 473 -2.70 -14.52 9.59
N GLU A 474 -2.34 -14.06 10.76
CA GLU A 474 -1.53 -14.83 11.71
C GLU A 474 -2.30 -16.04 12.28
N ASN A 475 -3.61 -15.90 12.51
CA ASN A 475 -4.46 -16.94 13.05
C ASN A 475 -5.42 -17.56 12.02
N GLN A 476 -5.34 -17.14 10.75
CA GLN A 476 -6.13 -17.69 9.63
C GLN A 476 -7.65 -17.65 9.85
N LYS A 477 -8.17 -16.56 10.38
CA LYS A 477 -9.61 -16.40 10.66
C LYS A 477 -10.12 -15.01 10.34
N THR A 478 -11.39 -14.92 9.98
CA THR A 478 -12.09 -13.64 9.85
C THR A 478 -12.25 -12.99 11.22
N THR A 479 -12.02 -11.68 11.29
CA THR A 479 -12.12 -10.95 12.55
C THR A 479 -12.53 -9.51 12.35
N VAL A 480 -12.80 -8.82 13.46
CA VAL A 480 -13.00 -7.37 13.51
C VAL A 480 -11.63 -6.71 13.61
N LEU A 481 -11.44 -5.72 12.78
CA LEU A 481 -10.26 -4.83 12.73
C LEU A 481 -10.71 -3.41 13.00
N PHE A 482 -9.80 -2.57 13.44
CA PHE A 482 -9.97 -1.12 13.38
C PHE A 482 -8.69 -0.39 13.04
N THR A 483 -8.84 0.78 12.44
CA THR A 483 -7.73 1.69 12.13
C THR A 483 -8.13 3.13 12.39
N GLY A 484 -7.17 4.00 12.61
CA GLY A 484 -7.38 5.44 12.78
C GLY A 484 -6.08 6.17 13.08
N LEU A 485 -6.18 7.43 13.45
CA LEU A 485 -5.03 8.27 13.84
C LEU A 485 -5.19 8.74 15.29
N GLU A 486 -4.10 8.71 16.04
CA GLU A 486 -4.02 9.45 17.29
C GLU A 486 -3.54 10.90 17.04
N GLU A 487 -3.53 11.72 18.07
CA GLU A 487 -3.34 13.17 17.95
C GLU A 487 -1.96 13.62 17.44
N HIS A 488 -0.94 12.76 17.53
CA HIS A 488 0.42 13.06 17.03
C HIS A 488 0.66 12.53 15.59
N GLY A 489 -0.38 11.99 14.95
CA GLY A 489 -0.30 11.53 13.56
C GLY A 489 0.21 10.12 13.39
N PHE A 490 0.18 9.31 14.44
CA PHE A 490 0.50 7.88 14.35
C PHE A 490 -0.75 7.06 14.11
N SER A 491 -0.67 6.10 13.19
CA SER A 491 -1.76 5.15 12.99
C SER A 491 -1.95 4.24 14.20
N VAL A 492 -3.21 4.01 14.54
CA VAL A 492 -3.61 3.03 15.55
C VAL A 492 -4.28 1.87 14.87
N TRP A 493 -3.73 0.70 15.04
CA TRP A 493 -4.20 -0.56 14.46
C TRP A 493 -4.70 -1.50 15.53
N GLY A 494 -5.89 -2.04 15.33
CA GLY A 494 -6.45 -3.04 16.23
C GLY A 494 -6.94 -4.27 15.49
N LYS A 495 -6.67 -5.43 16.09
CA LYS A 495 -7.10 -6.74 15.64
C LYS A 495 -7.72 -7.51 16.79
N ARG A 496 -8.97 -7.94 16.64
CA ARG A 496 -9.65 -8.78 17.63
C ARG A 496 -9.17 -10.22 17.50
N VAL A 497 -8.67 -10.78 18.60
CA VAL A 497 -8.11 -12.15 18.60
C VAL A 497 -9.05 -13.19 19.22
N ARG A 498 -10.00 -12.78 20.07
CA ARG A 498 -11.07 -13.65 20.65
C ARG A 498 -12.36 -12.89 20.85
#